data_45f9d2f483ee4ad292a0d4d9e0880cd6
#
_entry.id   45f9d2f483ee4ad292a0d4d9e0880cd6
#
_cell.length_a   1.000
_cell.length_b   1.000
_cell.length_c   1.000
_cell.angle_alpha   90.00
_cell.angle_beta   90.00
_cell.angle_gamma   90.00
#
_symmetry.space_group_name_H-M   'P 1'
#
loop_
_entity.id
_entity.type
_entity.pdbx_description
1 polymer ?
#
loop_
_entity_poly.entity_id
_entity_poly.type
_entity_poly.pdbx_seq_one_letter_code
_entity_poly.pdbx_strand_id
1 'polypeptide(L)'
;MPAERTSPADSSRLTAGDNARGVFDLIVTGAGAAGLATAIFTARAAPSLRVACLDGARTIGAKILVSGGSPWNVTNRIVTEHDFWGGSRHVIRRVLRAFPAERTATFFEELGVALHEEEDGKLFPDSHRSRTVLDALLREADRLGIVVATLQRVRDLRFEREWTVLTTADRLFGARAVTIATGGRSLPKTGSDGFGYQLAASLGHGHVA
;
A
#
# COMPACT_ATOMS: atom_id res chain seq x y z
N MET A 1 -34.46 17.81 14.95
CA MET A 1 -34.15 16.66 14.08
C MET A 1 -32.64 16.58 13.97
N PRO A 2 -31.94 15.66 14.65
CA PRO A 2 -30.50 15.47 14.47
C PRO A 2 -30.25 14.68 13.18
N ALA A 3 -29.34 15.18 12.34
CA ALA A 3 -28.90 14.53 11.13
C ALA A 3 -28.18 13.22 11.47
N GLU A 4 -28.67 12.10 10.95
CA GLU A 4 -28.00 10.81 10.95
C GLU A 4 -26.63 10.95 10.30
N ARG A 5 -25.57 10.70 11.08
CA ARG A 5 -24.23 10.47 10.55
C ARG A 5 -24.24 9.10 9.88
N THR A 6 -24.32 9.09 8.58
CA THR A 6 -23.99 7.89 7.79
C THR A 6 -22.54 7.50 8.09
N SER A 7 -22.38 6.39 8.78
CA SER A 7 -21.11 5.70 8.99
C SER A 7 -20.49 5.38 7.63
N PRO A 8 -19.17 5.57 7.41
CA PRO A 8 -18.53 5.14 6.18
C PRO A 8 -18.77 3.64 6.01
N ALA A 9 -19.18 3.25 4.80
CA ALA A 9 -19.50 1.89 4.43
C ALA A 9 -18.35 0.95 4.87
N ASP A 10 -18.73 -0.12 5.53
CA ASP A 10 -17.84 -1.17 6.02
C ASP A 10 -17.24 -1.94 4.82
N SER A 11 -16.20 -1.37 4.21
CA SER A 11 -15.42 -1.95 3.10
C SER A 11 -14.54 -3.14 3.54
N SER A 12 -14.64 -3.56 4.81
CA SER A 12 -13.85 -4.64 5.38
C SER A 12 -14.43 -6.06 5.15
N ARG A 13 -15.55 -6.18 4.43
CA ARG A 13 -16.24 -7.47 4.27
C ARG A 13 -15.73 -8.22 3.04
N LEU A 14 -14.72 -9.06 3.25
CA LEU A 14 -14.60 -10.25 2.43
C LEU A 14 -15.92 -11.04 2.55
N THR A 15 -16.65 -11.16 1.46
CA THR A 15 -17.92 -11.91 1.47
C THR A 15 -17.65 -13.41 1.63
N ALA A 16 -18.67 -14.19 2.02
CA ALA A 16 -18.54 -15.65 2.08
C ALA A 16 -18.13 -16.26 0.72
N GLY A 17 -18.42 -15.59 -0.40
CA GLY A 17 -17.96 -15.95 -1.75
C GLY A 17 -16.45 -15.77 -1.94
N ASP A 18 -15.81 -14.84 -1.25
CA ASP A 18 -14.36 -14.64 -1.30
C ASP A 18 -13.57 -15.68 -0.49
N ASN A 19 -14.27 -16.46 0.38
CA ASN A 19 -13.72 -17.63 1.08
C ASN A 19 -13.71 -18.90 0.23
N ALA A 20 -14.55 -18.99 -0.79
CA ALA A 20 -14.68 -20.17 -1.64
C ALA A 20 -13.84 -19.96 -2.92
N ARG A 21 -12.50 -20.11 -2.85
CA ARG A 21 -11.58 -20.17 -3.99
C ARG A 21 -11.74 -19.03 -5.01
N GLY A 22 -12.08 -17.84 -4.56
CA GLY A 22 -12.02 -16.66 -5.42
C GLY A 22 -10.56 -16.32 -5.74
N VAL A 23 -10.07 -16.70 -6.91
CA VAL A 23 -8.73 -16.35 -7.35
C VAL A 23 -8.72 -14.86 -7.66
N PHE A 24 -7.88 -14.10 -6.95
CA PHE A 24 -7.55 -12.73 -7.31
C PHE A 24 -6.51 -12.72 -8.43
N ASP A 25 -6.54 -11.72 -9.28
CA ASP A 25 -5.47 -11.52 -10.25
C ASP A 25 -4.22 -11.00 -9.56
N LEU A 26 -4.39 -10.12 -8.56
CA LEU A 26 -3.30 -9.63 -7.72
C LEU A 26 -3.70 -9.60 -6.26
N ILE A 27 -2.86 -10.16 -5.40
CA ILE A 27 -2.89 -9.91 -3.96
C ILE A 27 -1.66 -9.07 -3.58
N VAL A 28 -1.92 -7.94 -2.91
CA VAL A 28 -0.89 -7.09 -2.30
C VAL A 28 -0.87 -7.36 -0.80
N THR A 29 0.28 -7.78 -0.27
CA THR A 29 0.47 -8.03 1.15
C THR A 29 0.92 -6.75 1.84
N GLY A 30 0.04 -6.16 2.64
CA GLY A 30 0.20 -4.86 3.29
C GLY A 30 -0.55 -3.75 2.56
N ALA A 31 -1.39 -3.01 3.30
CA ALA A 31 -2.18 -1.87 2.81
C ALA A 31 -1.61 -0.54 3.32
N GLY A 32 -0.28 -0.41 3.39
CA GLY A 32 0.42 0.86 3.57
C GLY A 32 0.45 1.67 2.28
N ALA A 33 1.21 2.78 2.26
CA ALA A 33 1.31 3.68 1.10
C ALA A 33 1.72 2.92 -0.18
N ALA A 34 2.77 2.10 -0.11
CA ALA A 34 3.23 1.32 -1.26
C ALA A 34 2.21 0.28 -1.73
N GLY A 35 1.54 -0.41 -0.80
CA GLY A 35 0.54 -1.41 -1.13
C GLY A 35 -0.71 -0.81 -1.75
N LEU A 36 -1.28 0.25 -1.17
CA LEU A 36 -2.43 0.95 -1.73
C LEU A 36 -2.10 1.55 -3.11
N ALA A 37 -0.93 2.19 -3.27
CA ALA A 37 -0.50 2.71 -4.57
C ALA A 37 -0.38 1.58 -5.61
N THR A 38 0.25 0.45 -5.26
CA THR A 38 0.37 -0.71 -6.16
C THR A 38 -1.01 -1.19 -6.62
N ALA A 39 -1.95 -1.36 -5.70
CA ALA A 39 -3.29 -1.83 -6.01
C ALA A 39 -4.05 -0.83 -6.91
N ILE A 40 -3.99 0.47 -6.58
CA ILE A 40 -4.65 1.54 -7.34
C ILE A 40 -4.10 1.61 -8.77
N PHE A 41 -2.76 1.64 -8.93
CA PHE A 41 -2.16 1.69 -10.27
C PHE A 41 -2.46 0.43 -11.07
N THR A 42 -2.49 -0.74 -10.45
CA THR A 42 -2.89 -1.98 -11.12
C THR A 42 -4.33 -1.91 -11.61
N ALA A 43 -5.27 -1.52 -10.74
CA ALA A 43 -6.69 -1.44 -11.10
C ALA A 43 -6.97 -0.32 -12.13
N ARG A 44 -6.24 0.81 -12.09
CA ARG A 44 -6.33 1.86 -13.12
C ARG A 44 -5.81 1.38 -14.47
N ALA A 45 -4.70 0.63 -14.48
CA ALA A 45 -4.10 0.10 -15.72
C ALA A 45 -4.92 -1.04 -16.34
N ALA A 46 -5.58 -1.83 -15.51
CA ALA A 46 -6.35 -3.00 -15.95
C ALA A 46 -7.62 -3.16 -15.08
N PRO A 47 -8.70 -2.40 -15.39
CA PRO A 47 -9.92 -2.33 -14.57
C PRO A 47 -10.69 -3.65 -14.43
N SER A 48 -10.42 -4.64 -15.28
CA SER A 48 -11.03 -5.97 -15.19
C SER A 48 -10.37 -6.89 -14.17
N LEU A 49 -9.20 -6.52 -13.63
CA LEU A 49 -8.49 -7.35 -12.67
C LEU A 49 -9.11 -7.26 -11.28
N ARG A 50 -9.26 -8.42 -10.64
CA ARG A 50 -9.64 -8.51 -9.23
C ARG A 50 -8.40 -8.31 -8.35
N VAL A 51 -8.35 -7.19 -7.64
CA VAL A 51 -7.21 -6.81 -6.79
C VAL A 51 -7.62 -6.81 -5.33
N ALA A 52 -6.77 -7.37 -4.47
CA ALA A 52 -6.94 -7.31 -3.02
C ALA A 52 -5.68 -6.83 -2.31
N CYS A 53 -5.85 -6.05 -1.23
CA CYS A 53 -4.82 -5.74 -0.25
C CYS A 53 -5.15 -6.49 1.05
N LEU A 54 -4.23 -7.32 1.53
CA LEU A 54 -4.35 -8.03 2.81
C LEU A 54 -3.44 -7.38 3.84
N ASP A 55 -3.99 -6.88 4.94
CA ASP A 55 -3.21 -6.22 5.99
C ASP A 55 -3.47 -6.85 7.36
N GLY A 56 -2.41 -6.98 8.16
CA GLY A 56 -2.49 -7.53 9.51
C GLY A 56 -3.08 -6.58 10.55
N ALA A 57 -3.06 -5.28 10.28
CA ALA A 57 -3.55 -4.29 11.22
C ALA A 57 -5.09 -4.24 11.26
N ARG A 58 -5.62 -3.83 12.40
CA ARG A 58 -7.05 -3.52 12.53
C ARG A 58 -7.42 -2.22 11.81
N THR A 59 -6.49 -1.27 11.78
CA THR A 59 -6.66 0.04 11.15
C THR A 59 -5.54 0.24 10.14
N ILE A 60 -5.91 0.49 8.89
CA ILE A 60 -4.98 0.69 7.79
C ILE A 60 -4.20 2.00 7.94
N GLY A 61 -2.96 2.00 7.45
CA GLY A 61 -2.19 3.23 7.23
C GLY A 61 -1.53 3.80 8.49
N ALA A 62 -1.32 3.02 9.55
CA ALA A 62 -0.71 3.49 10.80
C ALA A 62 0.62 4.24 10.56
N LYS A 63 1.46 3.76 9.62
CA LYS A 63 2.72 4.42 9.27
C LYS A 63 2.50 5.72 8.50
N ILE A 64 1.50 5.82 7.66
CA ILE A 64 1.11 7.06 6.97
C ILE A 64 0.75 8.13 8.01
N LEU A 65 -0.02 7.74 9.04
CA LEU A 65 -0.51 8.65 10.06
C LEU A 65 0.57 9.19 10.99
N VAL A 66 1.68 8.48 11.16
CA VAL A 66 2.78 8.88 12.08
C VAL A 66 4.05 9.35 11.34
N SER A 67 4.15 9.18 10.03
CA SER A 67 5.31 9.62 9.25
C SER A 67 5.35 11.15 9.16
N GLY A 68 6.54 11.72 9.39
CA GLY A 68 6.77 13.16 9.26
C GLY A 68 6.40 14.00 10.48
N GLY A 69 6.10 13.38 11.64
CA GLY A 69 5.85 14.13 12.88
C GLY A 69 4.54 14.93 12.89
N SER A 70 3.61 14.70 11.91
CA SER A 70 2.39 15.46 11.59
C SER A 70 2.67 16.79 10.83
N PRO A 71 2.50 17.04 9.63
CA PRO A 71 1.83 16.42 8.50
C PRO A 71 2.75 15.47 7.73
N TRP A 72 2.19 14.51 6.98
CA TRP A 72 2.96 13.55 6.19
C TRP A 72 3.61 14.23 4.97
N ASN A 73 4.93 14.16 4.86
CA ASN A 73 5.64 14.52 3.64
C ASN A 73 5.27 13.53 2.53
N VAL A 74 4.53 14.00 1.53
CA VAL A 74 4.06 13.19 0.40
C VAL A 74 5.21 12.82 -0.52
N THR A 75 6.02 13.81 -0.88
CA THR A 75 7.24 13.69 -1.69
C THR A 75 8.07 14.97 -1.56
N ASN A 76 9.21 14.99 -2.21
CA ASN A 76 9.98 16.22 -2.39
C ASN A 76 9.88 16.68 -3.85
N ARG A 77 10.07 17.99 -4.10
CA ARG A 77 10.07 18.56 -5.44
C ARG A 77 11.13 17.91 -6.33
N ILE A 78 12.29 17.61 -5.75
CA ILE A 78 13.40 16.95 -6.43
C ILE A 78 13.78 15.72 -5.63
N VAL A 79 13.81 14.57 -6.29
CA VAL A 79 14.28 13.30 -5.75
C VAL A 79 15.20 12.64 -6.77
N THR A 80 16.41 12.33 -6.36
CA THR A 80 17.46 11.76 -7.22
C THR A 80 17.99 10.45 -6.63
N GLU A 81 18.76 9.71 -7.40
CA GLU A 81 19.43 8.50 -6.91
C GLU A 81 20.49 8.77 -5.83
N HIS A 82 20.86 10.04 -5.61
CA HIS A 82 21.81 10.45 -4.56
C HIS A 82 21.14 10.53 -3.17
N ASP A 83 19.81 10.58 -3.12
CA ASP A 83 19.03 10.65 -1.88
C ASP A 83 18.80 9.27 -1.26
N PHE A 84 19.40 8.21 -1.85
CA PHE A 84 19.26 6.84 -1.40
C PHE A 84 20.60 6.20 -1.07
N TRP A 85 20.63 5.36 -0.05
CA TRP A 85 21.81 4.61 0.38
C TRP A 85 21.57 3.10 0.30
N GLY A 86 22.66 2.36 0.14
CA GLY A 86 22.64 0.88 0.21
C GLY A 86 22.23 0.15 -1.06
N GLY A 87 21.88 0.86 -2.14
CA GLY A 87 21.48 0.26 -3.40
C GLY A 87 22.34 0.66 -4.61
N SER A 88 22.17 -0.06 -5.71
CA SER A 88 22.75 0.37 -6.99
C SER A 88 22.08 1.66 -7.46
N ARG A 89 22.86 2.75 -7.58
CA ARG A 89 22.36 4.03 -8.12
C ARG A 89 21.70 3.88 -9.49
N HIS A 90 22.20 2.96 -10.31
CA HIS A 90 21.60 2.68 -11.63
C HIS A 90 20.18 2.12 -11.50
N VAL A 91 19.96 1.20 -10.58
CA VAL A 91 18.62 0.65 -10.31
C VAL A 91 17.70 1.71 -9.74
N ILE A 92 18.19 2.48 -8.76
CA ILE A 92 17.41 3.58 -8.15
C ILE A 92 17.00 4.60 -9.21
N ARG A 93 17.94 5.06 -10.04
CA ARG A 93 17.67 5.99 -11.15
C ARG A 93 16.61 5.45 -12.10
N ARG A 94 16.66 4.15 -12.43
CA ARG A 94 15.67 3.51 -13.31
C ARG A 94 14.28 3.54 -12.69
N VAL A 95 14.16 3.26 -11.39
CA VAL A 95 12.89 3.31 -10.66
C VAL A 95 12.34 4.73 -10.63
N LEU A 96 13.16 5.72 -10.27
CA LEU A 96 12.76 7.14 -10.21
C LEU A 96 12.36 7.69 -11.58
N ARG A 97 12.99 7.24 -12.66
CA ARG A 97 12.57 7.61 -14.03
C ARG A 97 11.23 7.02 -14.43
N ALA A 98 10.92 5.81 -13.96
CA ALA A 98 9.63 5.19 -14.23
C ALA A 98 8.48 5.89 -13.49
N PHE A 99 8.74 6.41 -12.29
CA PHE A 99 7.78 7.16 -11.48
C PHE A 99 8.48 8.30 -10.72
N PRO A 100 8.66 9.47 -11.38
CA PRO A 100 9.32 10.60 -10.78
C PRO A 100 8.47 11.30 -9.71
N ALA A 101 9.12 12.09 -8.85
CA ALA A 101 8.48 12.81 -7.75
C ALA A 101 7.30 13.70 -8.20
N GLU A 102 7.42 14.34 -9.35
CA GLU A 102 6.35 15.12 -9.97
C GLU A 102 5.09 14.27 -10.23
N ARG A 103 5.25 13.03 -10.70
CA ARG A 103 4.13 12.11 -10.90
C ARG A 103 3.47 11.71 -9.57
N THR A 104 4.24 11.68 -8.48
CA THR A 104 3.68 11.46 -7.14
C THR A 104 2.80 12.64 -6.73
N ALA A 105 3.25 13.87 -6.91
CA ALA A 105 2.47 15.07 -6.62
C ALA A 105 1.17 15.09 -7.44
N THR A 106 1.28 14.96 -8.77
CA THR A 106 0.12 14.89 -9.67
C THR A 106 -0.88 13.78 -9.27
N PHE A 107 -0.37 12.60 -8.89
CA PHE A 107 -1.25 11.51 -8.44
C PHE A 107 -2.08 11.90 -7.23
N PHE A 108 -1.51 12.56 -6.22
CA PHE A 108 -2.27 12.99 -5.05
C PHE A 108 -3.20 14.16 -5.37
N GLU A 109 -2.82 15.08 -6.24
CA GLU A 109 -3.70 16.14 -6.75
C GLU A 109 -4.92 15.56 -7.48
N GLU A 110 -4.74 14.53 -8.33
CA GLU A 110 -5.83 13.78 -8.97
C GLU A 110 -6.77 13.13 -7.96
N LEU A 111 -6.27 12.73 -6.78
CA LEU A 111 -7.08 12.20 -5.70
C LEU A 111 -7.76 13.30 -4.85
N GLY A 112 -7.60 14.57 -5.23
CA GLY A 112 -8.18 15.71 -4.53
C GLY A 112 -7.40 16.13 -3.29
N VAL A 113 -6.11 15.79 -3.20
CA VAL A 113 -5.21 16.26 -2.14
C VAL A 113 -4.39 17.42 -2.68
N ALA A 114 -4.77 18.64 -2.33
CA ALA A 114 -3.97 19.82 -2.62
C ALA A 114 -2.67 19.80 -1.81
N LEU A 115 -1.56 20.18 -2.44
CA LEU A 115 -0.22 20.15 -1.87
C LEU A 115 0.41 21.54 -1.86
N HIS A 116 1.17 21.87 -0.82
CA HIS A 116 2.05 23.03 -0.76
C HIS A 116 3.49 22.59 -0.51
N GLU A 117 4.41 23.46 -0.89
CA GLU A 117 5.85 23.26 -0.68
C GLU A 117 6.28 23.94 0.61
N GLU A 118 7.02 23.23 1.44
CA GLU A 118 7.71 23.75 2.61
C GLU A 118 9.23 23.77 2.37
N GLU A 119 9.99 24.08 3.43
CA GLU A 119 11.46 24.14 3.35
C GLU A 119 12.06 22.87 2.73
N ASP A 120 13.15 23.03 2.01
CA ASP A 120 13.89 21.96 1.31
C ASP A 120 13.07 21.25 0.22
N GLY A 121 12.04 21.89 -0.33
CA GLY A 121 11.22 21.33 -1.41
C GLY A 121 10.32 20.18 -1.01
N LYS A 122 10.03 20.03 0.27
CA LYS A 122 9.10 19.01 0.79
C LYS A 122 7.66 19.38 0.46
N LEU A 123 6.88 18.43 -0.04
CA LEU A 123 5.48 18.63 -0.39
C LEU A 123 4.56 18.00 0.68
N PHE A 124 3.72 18.83 1.27
CA PHE A 124 2.76 18.45 2.30
C PHE A 124 1.32 18.72 1.86
N PRO A 125 0.33 18.00 2.40
CA PRO A 125 -1.08 18.31 2.13
C PRO A 125 -1.47 19.64 2.78
N ASP A 126 -2.19 20.51 2.06
CA ASP A 126 -2.69 21.80 2.54
C ASP A 126 -3.53 21.69 3.82
N SER A 127 -4.16 20.56 4.01
CA SER A 127 -4.92 20.26 5.22
C SER A 127 -4.06 20.10 6.48
N HIS A 128 -2.73 20.02 6.35
CA HIS A 128 -1.78 19.68 7.42
C HIS A 128 -2.15 18.39 8.18
N ARG A 129 -2.83 17.45 7.52
CA ARG A 129 -3.30 16.19 8.12
C ARG A 129 -2.93 14.99 7.26
N SER A 130 -2.10 14.10 7.78
CA SER A 130 -1.79 12.82 7.13
C SER A 130 -3.04 11.96 6.86
N ARG A 131 -4.10 12.15 7.65
CA ARG A 131 -5.40 11.51 7.45
C ARG A 131 -6.00 11.82 6.09
N THR A 132 -5.89 13.06 5.59
CA THR A 132 -6.39 13.47 4.26
C THR A 132 -5.80 12.60 3.15
N VAL A 133 -4.51 12.32 3.24
CA VAL A 133 -3.81 11.48 2.26
C VAL A 133 -4.26 10.03 2.33
N LEU A 134 -4.36 9.47 3.54
CA LEU A 134 -4.84 8.10 3.74
C LEU A 134 -6.28 7.93 3.24
N ASP A 135 -7.16 8.86 3.59
CA ASP A 135 -8.56 8.80 3.19
C ASP A 135 -8.73 8.93 1.66
N ALA A 136 -7.86 9.73 1.00
CA ALA A 136 -7.84 9.82 -0.46
C ALA A 136 -7.46 8.50 -1.12
N LEU A 137 -6.42 7.81 -0.63
CA LEU A 137 -6.02 6.50 -1.11
C LEU A 137 -7.12 5.44 -0.89
N LEU A 138 -7.75 5.43 0.29
CA LEU A 138 -8.82 4.48 0.59
C LEU A 138 -10.08 4.71 -0.25
N ARG A 139 -10.48 5.98 -0.45
CA ARG A 139 -11.60 6.31 -1.36
C ARG A 139 -11.34 5.86 -2.78
N GLU A 140 -10.13 6.06 -3.28
CA GLU A 140 -9.78 5.63 -4.64
C GLU A 140 -9.75 4.10 -4.75
N ALA A 141 -9.23 3.39 -3.74
CA ALA A 141 -9.27 1.94 -3.69
C ALA A 141 -10.71 1.41 -3.72
N ASP A 142 -11.62 2.01 -2.94
CA ASP A 142 -13.05 1.66 -2.91
C ASP A 142 -13.71 1.95 -4.29
N ARG A 143 -13.48 3.12 -4.87
CA ARG A 143 -13.98 3.51 -6.20
C ARG A 143 -13.58 2.53 -7.30
N LEU A 144 -12.37 1.95 -7.19
CA LEU A 144 -11.83 0.97 -8.14
C LEU A 144 -12.22 -0.47 -7.81
N GLY A 145 -13.03 -0.71 -6.78
CA GLY A 145 -13.46 -2.04 -6.37
C GLY A 145 -12.34 -2.91 -5.78
N ILE A 146 -11.27 -2.30 -5.26
CA ILE A 146 -10.17 -3.01 -4.62
C ILE A 146 -10.62 -3.51 -3.25
N VAL A 147 -10.46 -4.82 -2.99
CA VAL A 147 -10.75 -5.41 -1.70
C VAL A 147 -9.63 -5.06 -0.72
N VAL A 148 -9.92 -4.27 0.32
CA VAL A 148 -8.96 -3.97 1.39
C VAL A 148 -9.39 -4.71 2.65
N ALA A 149 -8.65 -5.77 3.00
CA ALA A 149 -8.98 -6.66 4.11
C ALA A 149 -8.03 -6.47 5.29
N THR A 150 -8.58 -6.04 6.43
CA THR A 150 -7.87 -5.90 7.70
C THR A 150 -7.83 -7.22 8.48
N LEU A 151 -6.95 -7.31 9.48
CA LEU A 151 -6.77 -8.51 10.31
C LEU A 151 -6.41 -9.76 9.48
N GLN A 152 -5.83 -9.55 8.29
CA GLN A 152 -5.41 -10.59 7.36
C GLN A 152 -3.88 -10.54 7.17
N ARG A 153 -3.12 -10.67 8.27
CA ARG A 153 -1.66 -10.73 8.18
C ARG A 153 -1.26 -11.98 7.40
N VAL A 154 -0.59 -11.80 6.28
CA VAL A 154 -0.02 -12.90 5.51
C VAL A 154 1.12 -13.51 6.31
N ARG A 155 1.10 -14.85 6.48
CA ARG A 155 2.13 -15.62 7.20
C ARG A 155 2.91 -16.58 6.30
N ASP A 156 2.33 -16.98 5.16
CA ASP A 156 2.96 -17.91 4.25
C ASP A 156 2.51 -17.66 2.81
N LEU A 157 3.42 -17.89 1.87
CA LEU A 157 3.20 -17.78 0.43
C LEU A 157 3.73 -19.04 -0.24
N ARG A 158 2.92 -19.71 -1.05
CA ARG A 158 3.31 -20.88 -1.82
C ARG A 158 2.91 -20.72 -3.27
N PHE A 159 3.77 -21.12 -4.16
CA PHE A 159 3.51 -21.13 -5.59
C PHE A 159 3.60 -22.56 -6.13
N GLU A 160 2.52 -23.00 -6.78
CA GLU A 160 2.49 -24.25 -7.56
C GLU A 160 2.10 -23.93 -9.00
N ARG A 161 0.83 -23.82 -9.31
CA ARG A 161 0.30 -23.29 -10.58
C ARG A 161 -0.19 -21.85 -10.43
N GLU A 162 -0.62 -21.52 -9.23
CA GLU A 162 -1.03 -20.20 -8.77
C GLU A 162 -0.51 -19.97 -7.35
N TRP A 163 -0.56 -18.73 -6.88
CA TRP A 163 -0.18 -18.41 -5.51
C TRP A 163 -1.27 -18.82 -4.53
N THR A 164 -0.85 -19.49 -3.47
CA THR A 164 -1.65 -19.68 -2.26
C THR A 164 -1.11 -18.73 -1.18
N VAL A 165 -1.99 -17.87 -0.69
CA VAL A 165 -1.68 -16.87 0.35
C VAL A 165 -2.39 -17.30 1.63
N LEU A 166 -1.63 -17.64 2.67
CA LEU A 166 -2.15 -18.05 3.98
C LEU A 166 -1.98 -16.92 4.98
N THR A 167 -3.04 -16.58 5.69
CA THR A 167 -3.03 -15.53 6.71
C THR A 167 -2.96 -16.10 8.14
N THR A 168 -2.63 -15.25 9.12
CA THR A 168 -2.65 -15.62 10.54
C THR A 168 -4.05 -15.90 11.08
N ALA A 169 -5.08 -15.51 10.35
CA ALA A 169 -6.48 -15.86 10.64
C ALA A 169 -6.90 -17.21 10.01
N ASP A 170 -5.93 -18.04 9.60
CA ASP A 170 -6.10 -19.33 8.93
C ASP A 170 -6.96 -19.28 7.65
N ARG A 171 -6.99 -18.13 6.99
CA ARG A 171 -7.67 -17.97 5.70
C ARG A 171 -6.70 -18.24 4.56
N LEU A 172 -7.21 -18.89 3.52
CA LEU A 172 -6.49 -19.18 2.27
C LEU A 172 -7.09 -18.36 1.14
N PHE A 173 -6.22 -17.72 0.36
CA PHE A 173 -6.58 -16.98 -0.85
C PHE A 173 -5.74 -17.48 -2.02
N GLY A 174 -6.35 -17.58 -3.21
CA GLY A 174 -5.65 -17.84 -4.46
C GLY A 174 -5.30 -16.52 -5.16
N ALA A 175 -4.16 -16.47 -5.84
CA ALA A 175 -3.78 -15.32 -6.66
C ALA A 175 -2.92 -15.73 -7.86
N ARG A 176 -3.07 -15.00 -8.98
CA ARG A 176 -2.18 -15.15 -10.15
C ARG A 176 -0.82 -14.47 -9.91
N ALA A 177 -0.84 -13.36 -9.15
CA ALA A 177 0.35 -12.62 -8.76
C ALA A 177 0.25 -12.16 -7.30
N VAL A 178 1.41 -12.02 -6.64
CA VAL A 178 1.52 -11.48 -5.29
C VAL A 178 2.58 -10.38 -5.27
N THR A 179 2.26 -9.27 -4.61
CA THR A 179 3.23 -8.21 -4.31
C THR A 179 3.44 -8.13 -2.80
N ILE A 180 4.70 -8.16 -2.35
CA ILE A 180 5.07 -7.97 -0.95
C ILE A 180 5.27 -6.48 -0.70
N ALA A 181 4.37 -5.85 0.06
CA ALA A 181 4.37 -4.43 0.40
C ALA A 181 4.23 -4.19 1.92
N THR A 182 4.71 -5.14 2.74
CA THR A 182 4.58 -5.12 4.21
C THR A 182 5.43 -4.07 4.91
N GLY A 183 6.26 -3.34 4.17
CA GLY A 183 7.23 -2.39 4.71
C GLY A 183 8.51 -3.07 5.20
N GLY A 184 9.48 -2.24 5.60
CA GLY A 184 10.77 -2.67 6.14
C GLY A 184 10.75 -2.83 7.67
N ARG A 185 11.85 -2.40 8.33
CA ARG A 185 12.03 -2.50 9.80
C ARG A 185 11.90 -1.16 10.53
N SER A 186 11.54 -0.09 9.83
CA SER A 186 11.32 1.21 10.45
C SER A 186 9.94 1.27 11.11
N LEU A 187 9.89 1.64 12.37
CA LEU A 187 8.68 1.73 13.18
C LEU A 187 7.88 0.40 13.28
N PRO A 188 8.46 -0.66 13.89
CA PRO A 188 7.82 -1.99 13.93
C PRO A 188 6.43 -1.99 14.55
N LYS A 189 6.15 -1.09 15.50
CA LYS A 189 4.83 -0.91 16.14
C LYS A 189 3.71 -0.53 15.15
N THR A 190 4.05 -0.08 13.95
CA THR A 190 3.09 0.25 12.88
C THR A 190 2.84 -0.90 11.90
N GLY A 191 3.33 -2.11 12.20
CA GLY A 191 3.24 -3.28 11.33
C GLY A 191 4.43 -3.47 10.37
N SER A 192 5.40 -2.53 10.38
CA SER A 192 6.61 -2.57 9.54
C SER A 192 7.75 -3.28 10.28
N ASP A 193 7.57 -4.57 10.56
CA ASP A 193 8.46 -5.38 11.40
C ASP A 193 9.50 -6.21 10.61
N GLY A 194 9.51 -6.06 9.29
CA GLY A 194 10.45 -6.73 8.40
C GLY A 194 10.05 -8.17 8.05
N PHE A 195 8.86 -8.62 8.40
CA PHE A 195 8.39 -9.98 8.06
C PHE A 195 8.36 -10.24 6.54
N GLY A 196 8.14 -9.21 5.72
CA GLY A 196 8.22 -9.33 4.26
C GLY A 196 9.57 -9.82 3.74
N TYR A 197 10.67 -9.52 4.44
CA TYR A 197 11.99 -10.07 4.10
C TYR A 197 12.05 -11.58 4.34
N GLN A 198 11.39 -12.08 5.39
CA GLN A 198 11.31 -13.52 5.67
C GLN A 198 10.46 -14.23 4.60
N LEU A 199 9.32 -13.65 4.19
CA LEU A 199 8.52 -14.16 3.09
C LEU A 199 9.33 -14.21 1.78
N ALA A 200 10.06 -13.15 1.44
CA ALA A 200 10.90 -13.12 0.25
C ALA A 200 12.01 -14.18 0.32
N ALA A 201 12.66 -14.33 1.47
CA ALA A 201 13.71 -15.33 1.67
C ALA A 201 13.18 -16.77 1.56
N SER A 202 11.98 -17.06 2.08
CA SER A 202 11.36 -18.39 1.94
C SER A 202 11.05 -18.77 0.49
N LEU A 203 10.93 -17.76 -0.39
CA LEU A 203 10.75 -17.93 -1.83
C LEU A 203 12.08 -17.95 -2.61
N GLY A 204 13.22 -17.97 -1.92
CA GLY A 204 14.56 -18.05 -2.53
C GLY A 204 15.17 -16.71 -2.94
N HIS A 205 14.56 -15.56 -2.57
CA HIS A 205 15.13 -14.25 -2.85
C HIS A 205 16.23 -13.88 -1.86
N GLY A 206 17.35 -13.36 -2.39
CA GLY A 206 18.41 -12.77 -1.58
C GLY A 206 17.99 -11.43 -1.01
N HIS A 207 18.56 -11.08 0.15
CA HIS A 207 18.40 -9.78 0.80
C HIS A 207 19.77 -9.13 0.95
N VAL A 208 19.90 -7.91 0.48
CA VAL A 208 21.08 -7.06 0.67
C VAL A 208 20.82 -6.16 1.87
N ALA A 209 21.70 -6.26 2.88
CA ALA A 209 21.62 -5.49 4.12
C ALA A 209 22.07 -4.03 3.92
#